data_ae592d46d79849cdc479f5a77d738fdc
#
_entry.id   ae592d46d79849cdc479f5a77d738fdc
#
_cell.length_a   1.000
_cell.length_b   1.000
_cell.length_c   1.000
_cell.angle_alpha   90.00
_cell.angle_beta   90.00
_cell.angle_gamma   90.00
#
_symmetry.space_group_name_H-M   'P 1'
#
loop_
_entity.id
_entity.type
_entity.pdbx_description
1 polymer ?
#
loop_
_entity_poly.entity_id
_entity_poly.type
_entity_poly.pdbx_seq_one_letter_code
_entity_poly.pdbx_strand_id
1 'polypeptide(L)'
;LEMVVTWAALESMAARLATVNATDADLQALRKFAMKHSSGAMRADIEEYSEVNITFHQFILKLSKCALLGETAESLFIHMRAIRRRAMGEGNRALKSVVDHMEIIEALVMRDADLASSRVREHTMRLHAHIRDTWASLEISKAVKSL
;
A
#
# COMPACT_ATOMS: atom_id res chain seq x y z
N LEU A 1 -2.13 -12.02 9.23
CA LEU A 1 -2.67 -10.71 9.59
C LEU A 1 -1.67 -9.84 10.37
N GLU A 2 -0.90 -10.38 11.30
CA GLU A 2 0.11 -9.64 12.09
C GLU A 2 1.13 -8.92 11.20
N MET A 3 1.58 -9.57 10.14
CA MET A 3 2.50 -9.00 9.16
C MET A 3 1.95 -7.71 8.53
N VAL A 4 0.66 -7.66 8.21
CA VAL A 4 0.01 -6.47 7.63
C VAL A 4 -0.03 -5.34 8.66
N VAL A 5 -0.26 -5.66 9.94
CA VAL A 5 -0.23 -4.66 11.03
C VAL A 5 1.18 -4.10 11.22
N THR A 6 2.19 -4.98 11.23
CA THR A 6 3.60 -4.56 11.31
C THR A 6 4.01 -3.70 10.13
N TRP A 7 3.61 -4.10 8.93
CA TRP A 7 3.83 -3.30 7.72
C TRP A 7 3.17 -1.91 7.82
N ALA A 8 1.91 -1.84 8.28
CA ALA A 8 1.21 -0.58 8.47
C ALA A 8 1.95 0.37 9.42
N ALA A 9 2.57 -0.15 10.48
CA ALA A 9 3.36 0.64 11.42
C ALA A 9 4.64 1.19 10.77
N LEU A 10 5.39 0.35 10.05
CA LEU A 10 6.62 0.74 9.36
C LEU A 10 6.34 1.77 8.26
N GLU A 11 5.35 1.51 7.42
CA GLU A 11 5.05 2.36 6.28
C GLU A 11 4.43 3.70 6.70
N SER A 12 3.60 3.74 7.74
CA SER A 12 3.07 4.99 8.28
C SER A 12 4.17 5.88 8.87
N MET A 13 5.18 5.28 9.51
CA MET A 13 6.35 6.02 9.95
C MET A 13 7.20 6.50 8.76
N ALA A 14 7.35 5.67 7.72
CA ALA A 14 8.03 6.08 6.50
C ALA A 14 7.37 7.29 5.83
N ALA A 15 6.04 7.30 5.75
CA ALA A 15 5.28 8.44 5.21
C ALA A 15 5.50 9.71 6.06
N ARG A 16 5.47 9.60 7.38
CA ARG A 16 5.80 10.69 8.29
C ARG A 16 7.18 11.26 8.03
N LEU A 17 8.19 10.43 7.94
CA LEU A 17 9.56 10.85 7.65
C LEU A 17 9.72 11.43 6.24
N ALA A 18 9.01 10.89 5.27
CA ALA A 18 9.03 11.40 3.89
C ALA A 18 8.53 12.85 3.80
N THR A 19 7.58 13.28 4.63
CA THR A 19 7.14 14.69 4.64
C THR A 19 8.25 15.67 5.01
N VAL A 20 9.25 15.21 5.75
CA VAL A 20 10.41 16.03 6.19
C VAL A 20 11.61 15.83 5.25
N ASN A 21 11.88 14.58 4.87
CA ASN A 21 13.13 14.20 4.23
C ASN A 21 13.09 14.21 2.69
N ALA A 22 11.90 14.06 2.08
CA ALA A 22 11.75 14.08 0.63
C ALA A 22 11.86 15.51 0.09
N THR A 23 12.53 15.68 -1.05
CA THR A 23 12.53 16.95 -1.78
C THR A 23 11.21 17.13 -2.54
N ASP A 24 10.90 18.35 -2.99
CA ASP A 24 9.73 18.59 -3.84
C ASP A 24 9.83 17.82 -5.15
N ALA A 25 11.05 17.68 -5.71
CA ALA A 25 11.29 16.87 -6.90
C ALA A 25 10.97 15.37 -6.65
N ASP A 26 11.33 14.84 -5.48
CA ASP A 26 11.01 13.47 -5.08
C ASP A 26 9.49 13.25 -5.04
N LEU A 27 8.74 14.19 -4.44
CA LEU A 27 7.28 14.10 -4.33
C LEU A 27 6.57 14.26 -5.68
N GLN A 28 7.09 15.13 -6.55
CA GLN A 28 6.58 15.26 -7.93
C GLN A 28 6.86 13.99 -8.74
N ALA A 29 8.01 13.34 -8.55
CA ALA A 29 8.31 12.06 -9.19
C ALA A 29 7.33 10.96 -8.74
N LEU A 30 7.01 10.89 -7.44
CA LEU A 30 6.02 9.96 -6.90
C LEU A 30 4.63 10.22 -7.49
N ARG A 31 4.19 11.47 -7.55
CA ARG A 31 2.92 11.87 -8.15
C ARG A 31 2.85 11.47 -9.62
N LYS A 32 3.87 11.80 -10.40
CA LYS A 32 3.96 11.46 -11.82
C LYS A 32 3.91 9.95 -12.04
N PHE A 33 4.60 9.17 -11.21
CA PHE A 33 4.57 7.72 -11.24
C PHE A 33 3.14 7.19 -11.01
N ALA A 34 2.47 7.61 -9.94
CA ALA A 34 1.13 7.16 -9.61
C ALA A 34 0.11 7.51 -10.69
N MET A 35 0.14 8.74 -11.22
CA MET A 35 -0.75 9.18 -12.29
C MET A 35 -0.54 8.40 -13.60
N LYS A 36 0.71 8.18 -13.98
CA LYS A 36 1.06 7.43 -15.21
C LYS A 36 0.48 6.01 -15.19
N HIS A 37 0.48 5.38 -14.03
CA HIS A 37 0.11 3.96 -13.90
C HIS A 37 -1.32 3.72 -13.36
N SER A 38 -2.08 4.75 -13.06
CA SER A 38 -3.46 4.63 -12.59
C SER A 38 -4.39 3.95 -13.60
N SER A 39 -4.10 4.08 -14.89
CA SER A 39 -4.88 3.48 -15.98
C SER A 39 -4.90 1.95 -15.98
N GLY A 40 -3.88 1.28 -15.41
CA GLY A 40 -3.85 -0.18 -15.27
C GLY A 40 -5.00 -0.69 -14.41
N ALA A 41 -5.27 -0.02 -13.29
CA ALA A 41 -6.43 -0.34 -12.44
C ALA A 41 -7.77 -0.14 -13.15
N MET A 42 -7.88 0.90 -13.98
CA MET A 42 -9.11 1.22 -14.74
C MET A 42 -9.36 0.20 -15.86
N ARG A 43 -8.31 -0.35 -16.47
CA ARG A 43 -8.41 -1.37 -17.54
C ARG A 43 -8.54 -2.78 -17.00
N ALA A 44 -8.59 -2.95 -15.68
CA ALA A 44 -8.56 -4.24 -15.00
C ALA A 44 -7.32 -5.10 -15.33
N ASP A 45 -6.22 -4.49 -15.71
CA ASP A 45 -4.92 -5.13 -15.80
C ASP A 45 -4.31 -5.24 -14.40
N ILE A 46 -4.82 -6.26 -13.69
CA ILE A 46 -4.54 -6.45 -12.26
C ILE A 46 -3.08 -6.83 -12.03
N GLU A 47 -2.47 -7.54 -12.95
CA GLU A 47 -1.08 -7.95 -12.83
C GLU A 47 -0.15 -6.74 -12.92
N GLU A 48 -0.33 -5.92 -13.96
CA GLU A 48 0.40 -4.66 -14.11
C GLU A 48 0.18 -3.75 -12.89
N TYR A 49 -1.08 -3.56 -12.48
CA TYR A 49 -1.36 -2.66 -11.37
C TYR A 49 -0.85 -3.19 -10.02
N SER A 50 -0.79 -4.50 -9.82
CA SER A 50 -0.22 -5.08 -8.60
C SER A 50 1.25 -4.75 -8.44
N GLU A 51 2.03 -4.78 -9.52
CA GLU A 51 3.45 -4.38 -9.51
C GLU A 51 3.61 -2.87 -9.28
N VAL A 52 2.75 -2.06 -9.89
CA VAL A 52 2.70 -0.60 -9.66
C VAL A 52 2.38 -0.29 -8.20
N ASN A 53 1.39 -0.95 -7.62
CA ASN A 53 1.02 -0.80 -6.22
C ASN A 53 2.21 -1.10 -5.29
N ILE A 54 2.91 -2.18 -5.54
CA ILE A 54 4.11 -2.58 -4.80
C ILE A 54 5.20 -1.52 -4.90
N THR A 55 5.49 -1.06 -6.12
CA THR A 55 6.50 -0.03 -6.38
C THR A 55 6.17 1.30 -5.69
N PHE A 56 4.89 1.68 -5.63
CA PHE A 56 4.43 2.87 -4.90
C PHE A 56 4.81 2.81 -3.41
N HIS A 57 4.56 1.69 -2.76
CA HIS A 57 4.90 1.50 -1.36
C HIS A 57 6.41 1.50 -1.11
N GLN A 58 7.19 0.86 -1.98
CA GLN A 58 8.66 0.94 -1.91
C GLN A 58 9.17 2.37 -2.10
N PHE A 59 8.51 3.16 -2.93
CA PHE A 59 8.86 4.56 -3.15
C PHE A 59 8.71 5.37 -1.85
N ILE A 60 7.62 5.20 -1.11
CA ILE A 60 7.40 5.86 0.19
C ILE A 60 8.50 5.47 1.19
N LEU A 61 8.83 4.18 1.29
CA LEU A 61 9.93 3.70 2.15
C LEU A 61 11.25 4.38 1.79
N LYS A 62 11.57 4.49 0.50
CA LYS A 62 12.79 5.15 0.02
C LYS A 62 12.79 6.65 0.35
N LEU A 63 11.66 7.33 0.21
CA LEU A 63 11.52 8.76 0.50
C LEU A 63 11.66 9.09 1.99
N SER A 64 11.46 8.12 2.87
CA SER A 64 11.70 8.29 4.31
C SER A 64 13.17 8.61 4.62
N LYS A 65 14.09 8.23 3.73
CA LYS A 65 15.56 8.33 3.88
C LYS A 65 16.06 7.74 5.20
N CYS A 66 15.32 6.78 5.77
CA CYS A 66 15.68 6.02 6.96
C CYS A 66 16.09 4.60 6.53
N ALA A 67 17.40 4.34 6.44
CA ALA A 67 17.93 3.07 5.95
C ALA A 67 17.45 1.88 6.78
N LEU A 68 17.54 1.97 8.11
CA LEU A 68 17.13 0.89 9.00
C LEU A 68 15.64 0.54 8.85
N LEU A 69 14.77 1.55 8.68
CA LEU A 69 13.34 1.33 8.44
C LEU A 69 13.11 0.62 7.11
N GLY A 70 13.82 1.05 6.06
CA GLY A 70 13.77 0.43 4.74
C GLY A 70 14.21 -1.04 4.77
N GLU A 71 15.34 -1.35 5.39
CA GLU A 71 15.87 -2.71 5.54
C GLU A 71 14.92 -3.61 6.34
N THR A 72 14.35 -3.08 7.43
CA THR A 72 13.36 -3.82 8.24
C THR A 72 12.09 -4.13 7.43
N ALA A 73 11.61 -3.16 6.66
CA ALA A 73 10.45 -3.34 5.80
C ALA A 73 10.71 -4.32 4.66
N GLU A 74 11.92 -4.33 4.08
CA GLU A 74 12.31 -5.23 3.00
C GLU A 74 12.17 -6.71 3.40
N SER A 75 12.46 -7.06 4.65
CA SER A 75 12.29 -8.43 5.15
C SER A 75 10.84 -8.92 5.10
N LEU A 76 9.88 -8.01 5.21
CA LEU A 76 8.45 -8.30 5.11
C LEU A 76 7.93 -8.20 3.67
N PHE A 77 8.69 -7.57 2.80
CA PHE A 77 8.24 -7.15 1.47
C PHE A 77 7.81 -8.32 0.58
N ILE A 78 8.57 -9.41 0.57
CA ILE A 78 8.27 -10.61 -0.23
C ILE A 78 6.87 -11.14 0.10
N HIS A 79 6.55 -11.21 1.39
CA HIS A 79 5.26 -11.69 1.85
C HIS A 79 4.12 -10.70 1.55
N MET A 80 4.38 -9.42 1.76
CA MET A 80 3.42 -8.36 1.44
C MET A 80 3.11 -8.28 -0.05
N ARG A 81 4.10 -8.55 -0.91
CA ARG A 81 3.93 -8.62 -2.37
C ARG A 81 2.88 -9.66 -2.76
N ALA A 82 3.01 -10.88 -2.25
CA ALA A 82 2.06 -11.97 -2.54
C ALA A 82 0.64 -11.63 -2.05
N ILE A 83 0.50 -11.08 -0.85
CA ILE A 83 -0.77 -10.67 -0.27
C ILE A 83 -1.43 -9.56 -1.11
N ARG A 84 -0.69 -8.52 -1.47
CA ARG A 84 -1.21 -7.39 -2.26
C ARG A 84 -1.62 -7.82 -3.66
N ARG A 85 -0.79 -8.63 -4.34
CA ARG A 85 -1.10 -9.16 -5.67
C ARG A 85 -2.44 -9.90 -5.68
N ARG A 86 -2.68 -10.77 -4.72
CA ARG A 86 -3.96 -11.47 -4.59
C ARG A 86 -5.11 -10.51 -4.32
N ALA A 87 -4.97 -9.62 -3.35
CA ALA A 87 -6.03 -8.70 -2.95
C ALA A 87 -6.42 -7.71 -4.07
N MET A 88 -5.49 -7.29 -4.91
CA MET A 88 -5.79 -6.37 -6.03
C MET A 88 -6.73 -6.99 -7.07
N GLY A 89 -6.72 -8.32 -7.22
CA GLY A 89 -7.63 -9.05 -8.11
C GLY A 89 -9.06 -9.20 -7.58
N GLU A 90 -9.34 -8.78 -6.35
CA GLU A 90 -10.61 -9.01 -5.69
C GLU A 90 -11.49 -7.75 -5.66
N GLY A 91 -12.69 -7.84 -6.28
CA GLY A 91 -13.66 -6.74 -6.30
C GLY A 91 -13.12 -5.46 -6.96
N ASN A 92 -13.31 -4.30 -6.32
CA ASN A 92 -12.85 -3.00 -6.80
C ASN A 92 -11.63 -2.47 -6.05
N ARG A 93 -10.82 -3.37 -5.47
CA ARG A 93 -9.66 -3.03 -4.64
C ARG A 93 -8.63 -2.17 -5.37
N ALA A 94 -8.34 -2.50 -6.64
CA ALA A 94 -7.39 -1.75 -7.44
C ALA A 94 -7.83 -0.28 -7.64
N LEU A 95 -9.10 -0.05 -7.95
CA LEU A 95 -9.64 1.31 -8.11
C LEU A 95 -9.61 2.10 -6.80
N LYS A 96 -10.00 1.48 -5.68
CA LYS A 96 -9.91 2.11 -4.36
C LYS A 96 -8.46 2.45 -3.99
N SER A 97 -7.53 1.58 -4.33
CA SER A 97 -6.11 1.80 -4.10
C SER A 97 -5.58 3.02 -4.86
N VAL A 98 -6.02 3.26 -6.09
CA VAL A 98 -5.63 4.46 -6.84
C VAL A 98 -6.07 5.73 -6.10
N VAL A 99 -7.31 5.77 -5.62
CA VAL A 99 -7.82 6.92 -4.85
C VAL A 99 -7.01 7.14 -3.58
N ASP A 100 -6.80 6.07 -2.80
CA ASP A 100 -6.02 6.11 -1.58
C ASP A 100 -4.59 6.63 -1.81
N HIS A 101 -3.94 6.17 -2.88
CA HIS A 101 -2.58 6.62 -3.24
C HIS A 101 -2.53 8.11 -3.56
N MET A 102 -3.55 8.65 -4.25
CA MET A 102 -3.60 10.08 -4.52
C MET A 102 -3.80 10.90 -3.24
N GLU A 103 -4.64 10.44 -2.30
CA GLU A 103 -4.80 11.09 -0.99
C GLU A 103 -3.51 11.08 -0.17
N ILE A 104 -2.74 9.97 -0.22
CA ILE A 104 -1.43 9.87 0.42
C ILE A 104 -0.45 10.88 -0.18
N ILE A 105 -0.39 10.98 -1.50
CA ILE A 105 0.49 11.93 -2.20
C ILE A 105 0.13 13.36 -1.83
N GLU A 106 -1.15 13.73 -1.80
CA GLU A 106 -1.56 15.07 -1.41
C GLU A 106 -1.09 15.41 0.01
N ALA A 107 -1.25 14.50 0.98
CA ALA A 107 -0.77 14.70 2.34
C ALA A 107 0.75 14.88 2.40
N LEU A 108 1.51 14.10 1.61
CA LEU A 108 2.96 14.24 1.49
C LEU A 108 3.37 15.60 0.90
N VAL A 109 2.69 16.04 -0.16
CA VAL A 109 2.95 17.33 -0.83
C VAL A 109 2.62 18.51 0.09
N MET A 110 1.55 18.40 0.88
CA MET A 110 1.18 19.38 1.91
C MET A 110 2.16 19.39 3.11
N ARG A 111 3.09 18.44 3.16
CA ARG A 111 4.02 18.27 4.29
C ARG A 111 3.31 18.02 5.63
N ASP A 112 2.08 17.51 5.59
CA ASP A 112 1.32 17.15 6.78
C ASP A 112 1.70 15.74 7.23
N ALA A 113 2.60 15.65 8.22
CA ALA A 113 3.16 14.39 8.69
C ALA A 113 2.11 13.50 9.37
N ASP A 114 1.16 14.08 10.11
CA ASP A 114 0.11 13.35 10.79
C ASP A 114 -0.89 12.80 9.78
N LEU A 115 -1.30 13.63 8.83
CA LEU A 115 -2.22 13.22 7.77
C LEU A 115 -1.60 12.14 6.87
N ALA A 116 -0.35 12.31 6.42
CA ALA A 116 0.36 11.34 5.59
C ALA A 116 0.47 9.98 6.28
N SER A 117 0.89 9.98 7.56
CA SER A 117 0.99 8.79 8.40
C SER A 117 -0.38 8.08 8.56
N SER A 118 -1.44 8.85 8.85
CA SER A 118 -2.80 8.33 9.01
C SER A 118 -3.33 7.72 7.71
N ARG A 119 -3.18 8.39 6.56
CA ARG A 119 -3.64 7.91 5.26
C ARG A 119 -2.98 6.60 4.85
N VAL A 120 -1.66 6.49 5.03
CA VAL A 120 -0.93 5.25 4.74
C VAL A 120 -1.40 4.12 5.66
N ARG A 121 -1.53 4.39 6.96
CA ARG A 121 -2.02 3.40 7.92
C ARG A 121 -3.43 2.92 7.56
N GLU A 122 -4.35 3.82 7.30
CA GLU A 122 -5.73 3.51 6.92
C GLU A 122 -5.79 2.68 5.64
N HIS A 123 -5.01 3.05 4.62
CA HIS A 123 -4.90 2.31 3.37
C HIS A 123 -4.47 0.85 3.62
N THR A 124 -3.42 0.64 4.42
CA THR A 124 -2.92 -0.70 4.72
C THR A 124 -3.88 -1.47 5.64
N MET A 125 -4.54 -0.81 6.60
CA MET A 125 -5.52 -1.47 7.46
C MET A 125 -6.82 -1.83 6.71
N ARG A 126 -7.17 -1.14 5.63
CA ARG A 126 -8.23 -1.60 4.71
C ARG A 126 -7.87 -2.91 4.02
N LEU A 127 -6.60 -3.12 3.68
CA LEU A 127 -6.12 -4.42 3.19
C LEU A 127 -6.24 -5.49 4.27
N HIS A 128 -5.87 -5.18 5.52
CA HIS A 128 -6.03 -6.09 6.65
C HIS A 128 -7.49 -6.55 6.82
N ALA A 129 -8.43 -5.61 6.84
CA ALA A 129 -9.85 -5.91 6.96
C ALA A 129 -10.35 -6.79 5.80
N HIS A 130 -9.97 -6.45 4.56
CA HIS A 130 -10.34 -7.22 3.39
C HIS A 130 -9.85 -8.68 3.46
N ILE A 131 -8.59 -8.90 3.84
CA ILE A 131 -8.01 -10.24 3.97
C ILE A 131 -8.73 -11.04 5.06
N ARG A 132 -8.97 -10.43 6.22
CA ARG A 132 -9.70 -11.06 7.31
C ARG A 132 -11.08 -11.54 6.87
N ASP A 133 -11.83 -10.68 6.19
CA ASP A 133 -13.21 -10.94 5.81
C ASP A 133 -13.29 -11.98 4.68
N THR A 134 -12.37 -11.93 3.71
CA THR A 134 -12.31 -12.88 2.58
C THR A 134 -11.82 -14.25 3.03
N TRP A 135 -10.80 -14.31 3.85
CA TRP A 135 -10.24 -15.60 4.29
C TRP A 135 -11.15 -16.32 5.27
N ALA A 136 -11.82 -15.59 6.17
CA ALA A 136 -12.84 -16.18 7.03
C ALA A 136 -13.96 -16.85 6.21
N SER A 137 -14.42 -16.21 5.14
CA SER A 137 -15.44 -16.77 4.26
C SER A 137 -14.96 -18.02 3.49
N LEU A 138 -13.69 -18.07 3.11
CA LEU A 138 -13.09 -19.23 2.45
C LEU A 138 -12.93 -20.45 3.38
N GLU A 139 -12.58 -20.22 4.65
CA GLU A 139 -12.49 -21.28 5.64
C GLU A 139 -13.87 -21.90 5.97
N ILE A 140 -14.89 -21.05 6.12
CA ILE A 140 -16.27 -21.50 6.28
C ILE A 140 -16.74 -22.31 5.07
N SER A 141 -16.46 -21.85 3.85
CA SER A 141 -16.85 -22.56 2.63
C SER A 141 -16.16 -23.92 2.47
N LYS A 142 -14.91 -24.04 2.93
CA LYS A 142 -14.19 -25.33 2.95
C LYS A 142 -14.76 -26.28 3.99
N ALA A 143 -15.07 -25.79 5.18
CA ALA A 143 -15.67 -26.58 6.25
C ALA A 143 -17.05 -27.13 5.86
N VAL A 144 -17.89 -26.34 5.18
CA VAL A 144 -19.21 -26.76 4.69
C VAL A 144 -19.11 -27.82 3.58
N LYS A 145 -18.08 -27.75 2.70
CA LYS A 145 -17.88 -28.74 1.63
C LYS A 145 -17.28 -30.08 2.11
N SER A 146 -16.79 -30.12 3.35
CA SER A 146 -16.23 -31.32 3.98
C SER A 146 -17.23 -32.07 4.87
N LEU A 147 -18.46 -31.56 4.99
CA LEU A 147 -19.63 -32.22 5.62
C LEU A 147 -20.49 -32.91 4.59
#